data_faab2ea4716a1ef403e087e4c5610544
#
_entry.id   faab2ea4716a1ef403e087e4c5610544
#
_cell.length_a   1.000
_cell.length_b   1.000
_cell.length_c   1.000
_cell.angle_alpha   90.00
_cell.angle_beta   90.00
_cell.angle_gamma   90.00
#
_symmetry.space_group_name_H-M   'P 1'
#
loop_
_entity.id
_entity.type
_entity.pdbx_description
1 polymer ?
#
loop_
_entity_poly.entity_id
_entity_poly.type
_entity_poly.pdbx_seq_one_letter_code
_entity_poly.pdbx_strand_id
1 'polypeptide(L)'
;MKTHRSITSRKAIGLLRYIPLVLWVAFWCAALGWIVAASFSTTREIFSNNVLGSGFHFENYTDAWKYNNVSTYFKNSLMVTGISCVLVLLIACPAAYVLAKKKFLGEQLIMNSTVIAMSIPQVMLIIPIYIWFIKAKPVGHLVTLIILYTTLNVPYTVFYMTAFFSTIPSAFTEAAMIDGCTERKALWKIIM
;
A
#
# COMPACT_ATOMS: atom_id res chain seq x y z
N MET A 1 -2.31 56.08 4.29
CA MET A 1 -3.22 55.34 3.39
C MET A 1 -2.51 54.33 2.48
N LYS A 2 -1.43 53.63 2.94
CA LYS A 2 -0.59 52.71 2.11
C LYS A 2 -0.57 51.25 2.55
N THR A 3 -1.22 50.86 3.63
CA THR A 3 -1.10 49.50 4.23
C THR A 3 -2.18 48.50 3.79
N HIS A 4 -3.30 48.95 3.25
CA HIS A 4 -4.39 48.04 2.87
C HIS A 4 -4.20 47.30 1.53
N ARG A 5 -3.38 47.86 0.62
CA ARG A 5 -3.13 47.27 -0.72
C ARG A 5 -2.16 46.11 -0.70
N SER A 6 -1.30 45.96 0.32
CA SER A 6 -0.29 44.94 0.39
C SER A 6 -0.82 43.58 0.91
N ILE A 7 -1.84 43.60 1.75
CA ILE A 7 -2.41 42.36 2.35
C ILE A 7 -3.28 41.58 1.35
N THR A 8 -4.03 42.30 0.53
CA THR A 8 -4.91 41.71 -0.51
C THR A 8 -4.08 41.05 -1.62
N SER A 9 -2.95 41.67 -2.04
CA SER A 9 -2.08 41.12 -3.06
C SER A 9 -1.33 39.89 -2.56
N ARG A 10 -0.90 39.82 -1.30
CA ARG A 10 -0.26 38.64 -0.71
C ARG A 10 -1.23 37.46 -0.57
N LYS A 11 -2.50 37.72 -0.25
CA LYS A 11 -3.54 36.68 -0.21
C LYS A 11 -3.86 36.16 -1.61
N ALA A 12 -3.93 37.02 -2.62
CA ALA A 12 -4.16 36.63 -4.00
C ALA A 12 -3.02 35.80 -4.57
N ILE A 13 -1.74 36.17 -4.30
CA ILE A 13 -0.57 35.39 -4.69
C ILE A 13 -0.54 34.05 -3.95
N GLY A 14 -1.00 34.01 -2.68
CA GLY A 14 -1.18 32.77 -1.94
C GLY A 14 -2.17 31.81 -2.62
N LEU A 15 -3.30 32.36 -3.09
CA LEU A 15 -4.35 31.59 -3.77
C LEU A 15 -3.87 31.04 -5.14
N LEU A 16 -3.10 31.82 -5.89
CA LEU A 16 -2.55 31.42 -7.18
C LEU A 16 -1.65 30.17 -7.09
N ARG A 17 -1.00 29.93 -5.97
CA ARG A 17 -0.18 28.74 -5.74
C ARG A 17 -0.98 27.45 -5.69
N TYR A 18 -2.27 27.51 -5.37
CA TYR A 18 -3.16 26.35 -5.32
C TYR A 18 -3.75 25.98 -6.69
N ILE A 19 -3.66 26.86 -7.69
CA ILE A 19 -4.22 26.62 -9.02
C ILE A 19 -3.71 25.30 -9.63
N PRO A 20 -2.38 25.01 -9.66
CA PRO A 20 -1.90 23.76 -10.23
C PRO A 20 -2.42 22.53 -9.47
N LEU A 21 -2.51 22.63 -8.14
CA LEU A 21 -3.06 21.57 -7.30
C LEU A 21 -4.54 21.33 -7.57
N VAL A 22 -5.32 22.41 -7.65
CA VAL A 22 -6.77 22.32 -7.92
C VAL A 22 -7.01 21.74 -9.32
N LEU A 23 -6.25 22.15 -10.33
CA LEU A 23 -6.34 21.59 -11.68
C LEU A 23 -5.99 20.11 -11.72
N TRP A 24 -4.95 19.71 -10.97
CA TRP A 24 -4.55 18.31 -10.85
C TRP A 24 -5.64 17.47 -10.19
N VAL A 25 -6.18 17.94 -9.08
CA VAL A 25 -7.28 17.26 -8.38
C VAL A 25 -8.54 17.21 -9.25
N ALA A 26 -8.90 18.32 -9.91
CA ALA A 26 -10.05 18.37 -10.80
C ALA A 26 -9.92 17.39 -11.99
N PHE A 27 -8.73 17.26 -12.57
CA PHE A 27 -8.43 16.29 -13.62
C PHE A 27 -8.70 14.84 -13.16
N TRP A 28 -8.17 14.47 -11.98
CA TRP A 28 -8.39 13.13 -11.43
C TRP A 28 -9.84 12.89 -11.02
N CYS A 29 -10.51 13.90 -10.45
CA CYS A 29 -11.94 13.80 -10.13
C CYS A 29 -12.78 13.63 -11.39
N ALA A 30 -12.47 14.33 -12.45
CA ALA A 30 -13.17 14.18 -13.74
C ALA A 30 -12.95 12.78 -14.35
N ALA A 31 -11.71 12.28 -14.34
CA ALA A 31 -11.38 10.94 -14.84
C ALA A 31 -12.10 9.84 -14.04
N LEU A 32 -12.05 9.91 -12.71
CA LEU A 32 -12.73 8.95 -11.84
C LEU A 32 -14.26 9.07 -11.97
N GLY A 33 -14.77 10.30 -12.03
CA GLY A 33 -16.21 10.54 -12.26
C GLY A 33 -16.69 9.95 -13.57
N TRP A 34 -15.89 10.08 -14.64
CA TRP A 34 -16.21 9.47 -15.92
C TRP A 34 -16.24 7.93 -15.84
N ILE A 35 -15.27 7.30 -15.16
CA ILE A 35 -15.25 5.84 -14.95
C ILE A 35 -16.51 5.39 -14.20
N VAL A 36 -16.89 6.13 -13.13
CA VAL A 36 -18.10 5.82 -12.37
C VAL A 36 -19.35 5.97 -13.24
N ALA A 37 -19.47 7.04 -14.02
CA ALA A 37 -20.59 7.25 -14.93
C ALA A 37 -20.65 6.15 -16.02
N ALA A 38 -19.51 5.81 -16.61
CA ALA A 38 -19.38 4.75 -17.60
C ALA A 38 -19.80 3.37 -17.04
N SER A 39 -19.54 3.10 -15.75
CA SER A 39 -19.93 1.82 -15.13
C SER A 39 -21.45 1.60 -15.05
N PHE A 40 -22.22 2.68 -15.09
CA PHE A 40 -23.69 2.65 -15.15
C PHE A 40 -24.25 2.76 -16.56
N SER A 41 -23.40 2.85 -17.58
CA SER A 41 -23.82 3.02 -18.99
C SER A 41 -23.77 1.71 -19.75
N THR A 42 -24.51 1.62 -20.85
CA THR A 42 -24.39 0.51 -21.80
C THR A 42 -23.11 0.66 -22.65
N THR A 43 -22.60 -0.45 -23.17
CA THR A 43 -21.44 -0.45 -24.08
C THR A 43 -21.65 0.49 -25.26
N ARG A 44 -22.86 0.54 -25.83
CA ARG A 44 -23.19 1.42 -26.96
C ARG A 44 -23.06 2.90 -26.59
N GLU A 45 -23.52 3.29 -25.40
CA GLU A 45 -23.46 4.66 -24.91
C GLU A 45 -22.03 5.12 -24.68
N ILE A 46 -21.18 4.25 -24.13
CA ILE A 46 -19.75 4.56 -23.91
C ILE A 46 -19.08 4.86 -25.25
N PHE A 47 -19.29 4.02 -26.28
CA PHE A 47 -18.68 4.22 -27.60
C PHE A 47 -19.32 5.34 -28.42
N SER A 48 -20.56 5.73 -28.13
CA SER A 48 -21.23 6.87 -28.79
C SER A 48 -21.02 8.21 -28.08
N ASN A 49 -20.18 8.27 -27.05
CA ASN A 49 -19.96 9.45 -26.21
C ASN A 49 -21.24 10.01 -25.56
N ASN A 50 -22.24 9.17 -25.35
CA ASN A 50 -23.49 9.54 -24.71
C ASN A 50 -23.67 8.81 -23.37
N VAL A 51 -22.68 8.94 -22.49
CA VAL A 51 -22.65 8.28 -21.18
C VAL A 51 -23.89 8.65 -20.39
N LEU A 52 -24.56 7.63 -19.80
CA LEU A 52 -25.84 7.76 -19.08
C LEU A 52 -27.03 8.23 -19.95
N GLY A 53 -26.97 8.11 -21.26
CA GLY A 53 -28.02 8.58 -22.17
C GLY A 53 -29.38 7.88 -21.97
N SER A 54 -29.39 6.61 -21.60
CA SER A 54 -30.59 5.83 -21.26
C SER A 54 -30.82 5.68 -19.76
N GLY A 55 -30.01 6.33 -18.91
CA GLY A 55 -30.13 6.30 -17.46
C GLY A 55 -29.10 5.40 -16.76
N PHE A 56 -29.40 5.03 -15.51
CA PHE A 56 -28.49 4.22 -14.68
C PHE A 56 -28.79 2.73 -14.82
N HIS A 57 -27.83 1.99 -15.35
CA HIS A 57 -27.92 0.54 -15.52
C HIS A 57 -27.24 -0.18 -14.35
N PHE A 58 -27.97 -0.38 -13.25
CA PHE A 58 -27.48 -1.13 -12.08
C PHE A 58 -27.28 -2.62 -12.37
N GLU A 59 -27.95 -3.14 -13.37
CA GLU A 59 -27.81 -4.51 -13.87
C GLU A 59 -26.37 -4.85 -14.28
N ASN A 60 -25.59 -3.88 -14.74
CA ASN A 60 -24.18 -4.08 -15.08
C ASN A 60 -23.38 -4.70 -13.92
N TYR A 61 -23.67 -4.27 -12.69
CA TYR A 61 -22.99 -4.79 -11.48
C TYR A 61 -23.47 -6.21 -11.14
N THR A 62 -24.77 -6.46 -11.24
CA THR A 62 -25.32 -7.80 -10.99
C THR A 62 -24.84 -8.81 -12.03
N ASP A 63 -24.74 -8.39 -13.26
CA ASP A 63 -24.27 -9.20 -14.38
C ASP A 63 -22.76 -9.47 -14.28
N ALA A 64 -21.96 -8.45 -13.98
CA ALA A 64 -20.54 -8.63 -13.69
C ALA A 64 -20.32 -9.64 -12.56
N TRP A 65 -21.13 -9.55 -11.49
CA TRP A 65 -21.03 -10.45 -10.35
C TRP A 65 -21.40 -11.90 -10.70
N LYS A 66 -22.46 -12.09 -11.47
CA LYS A 66 -22.98 -13.42 -11.83
C LYS A 66 -22.14 -14.11 -12.91
N TYR A 67 -21.80 -13.37 -13.99
CA TYR A 67 -21.21 -13.98 -15.19
C TYR A 67 -19.67 -14.01 -15.16
N ASN A 68 -19.02 -13.12 -14.40
CA ASN A 68 -17.57 -13.02 -14.40
C ASN A 68 -16.89 -13.59 -13.12
N ASN A 69 -17.60 -14.38 -12.33
CA ASN A 69 -17.07 -15.00 -11.10
C ASN A 69 -16.40 -13.99 -10.13
N VAL A 70 -16.88 -12.74 -10.11
CA VAL A 70 -16.28 -11.64 -9.32
C VAL A 70 -16.15 -12.02 -7.84
N SER A 71 -17.15 -12.71 -7.28
CA SER A 71 -17.10 -13.17 -5.88
C SER A 71 -15.90 -14.09 -5.61
N THR A 72 -15.58 -14.98 -6.53
CA THR A 72 -14.42 -15.89 -6.40
C THR A 72 -13.10 -15.12 -6.46
N TYR A 73 -12.97 -14.22 -7.44
CA TYR A 73 -11.75 -13.40 -7.57
C TYR A 73 -11.58 -12.44 -6.39
N PHE A 74 -12.66 -11.82 -5.94
CA PHE A 74 -12.64 -10.94 -4.79
C PHE A 74 -12.23 -11.68 -3.50
N LYS A 75 -12.81 -12.85 -3.26
CA LYS A 75 -12.45 -13.72 -2.12
C LYS A 75 -10.98 -14.13 -2.18
N ASN A 76 -10.50 -14.55 -3.35
CA ASN A 76 -9.11 -14.94 -3.54
C ASN A 76 -8.15 -13.77 -3.29
N SER A 77 -8.45 -12.58 -3.83
CA SER A 77 -7.67 -11.37 -3.60
C SER A 77 -7.63 -10.97 -2.14
N LEU A 78 -8.78 -11.00 -1.45
CA LEU A 78 -8.87 -10.68 -0.04
C LEU A 78 -8.06 -11.66 0.82
N MET A 79 -8.14 -12.96 0.50
CA MET A 79 -7.38 -14.01 1.18
C MET A 79 -5.87 -13.83 0.97
N VAL A 80 -5.44 -13.70 -0.28
CA VAL A 80 -4.01 -13.53 -0.61
C VAL A 80 -3.45 -12.27 0.05
N THR A 81 -4.13 -11.14 -0.09
CA THR A 81 -3.69 -9.87 0.49
C THR A 81 -3.67 -9.94 2.02
N GLY A 82 -4.75 -10.41 2.64
CA GLY A 82 -4.86 -10.49 4.09
C GLY A 82 -3.77 -11.38 4.72
N ILE A 83 -3.58 -12.58 4.17
CA ILE A 83 -2.56 -13.50 4.68
C ILE A 83 -1.16 -12.94 4.44
N SER A 84 -0.88 -12.38 3.25
CA SER A 84 0.43 -11.81 2.94
C SER A 84 0.75 -10.62 3.87
N CYS A 85 -0.21 -9.72 4.12
CA CYS A 85 -0.02 -8.61 5.05
C CYS A 85 0.32 -9.10 6.46
N VAL A 86 -0.41 -10.09 6.97
CA VAL A 86 -0.14 -10.66 8.31
C VAL A 86 1.25 -11.28 8.35
N LEU A 87 1.64 -12.07 7.34
CA LEU A 87 2.96 -12.69 7.28
C LEU A 87 4.08 -11.66 7.18
N VAL A 88 3.91 -10.61 6.35
CA VAL A 88 4.89 -9.51 6.24
C VAL A 88 5.09 -8.86 7.61
N LEU A 89 4.02 -8.52 8.32
CA LEU A 89 4.12 -7.88 9.63
C LEU A 89 4.75 -8.82 10.68
N LEU A 90 4.36 -10.08 10.70
CA LEU A 90 4.92 -11.06 11.62
C LEU A 90 6.43 -11.27 11.44
N ILE A 91 6.94 -11.13 10.22
CA ILE A 91 8.36 -11.27 9.91
C ILE A 91 9.09 -9.93 10.09
N ALA A 92 8.54 -8.86 9.51
CA ALA A 92 9.23 -7.59 9.40
C ALA A 92 9.26 -6.81 10.72
N CYS A 93 8.18 -6.83 11.52
CA CYS A 93 8.16 -6.03 12.74
C CYS A 93 9.18 -6.49 13.79
N PRO A 94 9.31 -7.78 14.13
CA PRO A 94 10.37 -8.23 15.04
C PRO A 94 11.77 -7.94 14.52
N ALA A 95 12.00 -8.17 13.22
CA ALA A 95 13.30 -7.88 12.60
C ALA A 95 13.64 -6.40 12.66
N ALA A 96 12.69 -5.54 12.28
CA ALA A 96 12.84 -4.08 12.31
C ALA A 96 13.04 -3.55 13.74
N TYR A 97 12.34 -4.11 14.72
CA TYR A 97 12.51 -3.73 16.12
C TYR A 97 13.93 -4.03 16.62
N VAL A 98 14.47 -5.22 16.33
CA VAL A 98 15.83 -5.58 16.71
C VAL A 98 16.85 -4.66 16.02
N LEU A 99 16.68 -4.39 14.73
CA LEU A 99 17.54 -3.46 13.97
C LEU A 99 17.47 -2.02 14.50
N ALA A 100 16.33 -1.57 15.01
CA ALA A 100 16.15 -0.23 15.54
C ALA A 100 16.69 -0.05 16.97
N LYS A 101 16.63 -1.10 17.80
CA LYS A 101 16.87 -1.00 19.24
C LYS A 101 18.11 -1.71 19.73
N LYS A 102 18.68 -2.62 18.95
CA LYS A 102 19.81 -3.45 19.36
C LYS A 102 21.01 -3.23 18.45
N LYS A 103 22.17 -3.10 19.06
CA LYS A 103 23.46 -3.11 18.35
C LYS A 103 24.04 -4.51 18.38
N PHE A 104 24.26 -5.10 17.21
CA PHE A 104 24.86 -6.43 17.08
C PHE A 104 25.73 -6.55 15.83
N LEU A 105 26.59 -7.55 15.83
CA LEU A 105 27.48 -7.77 14.69
C LEU A 105 26.64 -8.19 13.46
N GLY A 106 26.77 -7.46 12.35
CA GLY A 106 26.01 -7.70 11.14
C GLY A 106 24.73 -6.85 10.95
N GLU A 107 24.36 -6.00 11.93
CA GLU A 107 23.22 -5.07 11.82
C GLU A 107 23.27 -4.29 10.48
N GLN A 108 24.42 -3.69 10.18
CA GLN A 108 24.61 -2.88 8.98
C GLN A 108 24.52 -3.71 7.69
N LEU A 109 25.00 -4.95 7.73
CA LEU A 109 24.91 -5.85 6.58
C LEU A 109 23.44 -6.19 6.26
N ILE A 110 22.64 -6.49 7.28
CA ILE A 110 21.20 -6.76 7.10
C ILE A 110 20.50 -5.52 6.57
N MET A 111 20.77 -4.34 7.15
CA MET A 111 20.15 -3.09 6.70
C MET A 111 20.50 -2.76 5.25
N ASN A 112 21.77 -2.89 4.87
CA ASN A 112 22.22 -2.68 3.49
C ASN A 112 21.57 -3.71 2.54
N SER A 113 21.40 -4.95 2.98
CA SER A 113 20.72 -5.99 2.17
C SER A 113 19.26 -5.65 1.90
N THR A 114 18.54 -5.05 2.86
CA THR A 114 17.16 -4.60 2.61
C THR A 114 17.12 -3.47 1.58
N VAL A 115 18.05 -2.52 1.66
CA VAL A 115 18.15 -1.41 0.68
C VAL A 115 18.49 -1.94 -0.72
N ILE A 116 19.43 -2.88 -0.83
CA ILE A 116 19.79 -3.52 -2.10
C ILE A 116 18.57 -4.26 -2.68
N ALA A 117 17.85 -5.03 -1.85
CA ALA A 117 16.66 -5.76 -2.29
C ALA A 117 15.56 -4.83 -2.81
N MET A 118 15.37 -3.66 -2.18
CA MET A 118 14.40 -2.64 -2.64
C MET A 118 14.83 -1.98 -3.95
N SER A 119 16.13 -1.92 -4.23
CA SER A 119 16.66 -1.29 -5.44
C SER A 119 16.47 -2.13 -6.70
N ILE A 120 16.13 -3.42 -6.57
CA ILE A 120 15.88 -4.30 -7.70
C ILE A 120 14.48 -3.99 -8.26
N PRO A 121 14.37 -3.55 -9.54
CA PRO A 121 13.06 -3.32 -10.14
C PRO A 121 12.23 -4.62 -10.17
N GLN A 122 11.05 -4.61 -9.56
CA GLN A 122 10.19 -5.80 -9.48
C GLN A 122 9.85 -6.37 -10.86
N VAL A 123 9.76 -5.52 -11.88
CA VAL A 123 9.52 -5.94 -13.27
C VAL A 123 10.60 -6.90 -13.79
N MET A 124 11.87 -6.72 -13.39
CA MET A 124 12.96 -7.62 -13.78
C MET A 124 12.83 -9.02 -13.17
N LEU A 125 12.11 -9.14 -12.06
CA LEU A 125 11.91 -10.42 -11.37
C LEU A 125 10.74 -11.21 -11.95
N ILE A 126 9.91 -10.65 -12.81
CA ILE A 126 8.70 -11.31 -13.35
C ILE A 126 9.09 -12.61 -14.07
N ILE A 127 10.10 -12.59 -14.95
CA ILE A 127 10.51 -13.77 -15.74
C ILE A 127 11.09 -14.87 -14.86
N PRO A 128 12.10 -14.63 -13.99
CA PRO A 128 12.60 -15.64 -13.07
C PRO A 128 11.53 -16.22 -12.16
N ILE A 129 10.65 -15.37 -11.63
CA ILE A 129 9.54 -15.79 -10.75
C ILE A 129 8.56 -16.67 -11.51
N TYR A 130 8.20 -16.31 -12.75
CA TYR A 130 7.31 -17.10 -13.58
C TYR A 130 7.90 -18.48 -13.90
N ILE A 131 9.19 -18.55 -14.24
CA ILE A 131 9.90 -19.82 -14.47
C ILE A 131 9.91 -20.68 -13.21
N TRP A 132 10.20 -20.08 -12.05
CA TRP A 132 10.15 -20.76 -10.77
C TRP A 132 8.75 -21.28 -10.45
N PHE A 133 7.74 -20.48 -10.70
CA PHE A 133 6.33 -20.82 -10.49
C PHE A 133 5.90 -22.03 -11.30
N ILE A 134 6.31 -22.13 -12.58
CA ILE A 134 6.00 -23.29 -13.43
C ILE A 134 6.75 -24.56 -12.96
N LYS A 135 8.03 -24.41 -12.61
CA LYS A 135 8.89 -25.55 -12.22
C LYS A 135 8.55 -26.12 -10.86
N ALA A 136 8.13 -25.31 -9.93
CA ALA A 136 7.85 -25.71 -8.55
C ALA A 136 6.62 -26.63 -8.42
N LYS A 137 5.81 -26.83 -9.48
CA LYS A 137 4.55 -27.60 -9.48
C LYS A 137 3.80 -27.39 -8.18
N PRO A 138 3.16 -26.27 -8.01
CA PRO A 138 3.04 -25.64 -6.71
C PRO A 138 2.02 -26.31 -5.81
N VAL A 139 2.24 -26.07 -4.54
CA VAL A 139 1.34 -26.29 -3.41
C VAL A 139 0.02 -25.48 -3.54
N GLY A 140 -0.39 -25.14 -4.77
CA GLY A 140 -1.57 -24.31 -5.09
C GLY A 140 -1.19 -22.87 -5.48
N HIS A 141 -1.86 -22.36 -6.50
CA HIS A 141 -1.56 -21.03 -7.09
C HIS A 141 -1.67 -19.90 -6.08
N LEU A 142 -2.65 -19.94 -5.15
CA LEU A 142 -2.86 -18.89 -4.14
C LEU A 142 -1.73 -18.88 -3.08
N VAL A 143 -1.28 -20.05 -2.64
CA VAL A 143 -0.17 -20.16 -1.66
C VAL A 143 1.12 -19.60 -2.24
N THR A 144 1.39 -19.89 -3.50
CA THR A 144 2.59 -19.36 -4.18
C THR A 144 2.53 -17.83 -4.29
N LEU A 145 1.36 -17.24 -4.59
CA LEU A 145 1.17 -15.80 -4.59
C LEU A 145 1.37 -15.18 -3.21
N ILE A 146 0.87 -15.83 -2.15
CA ILE A 146 1.07 -15.38 -0.76
C ILE A 146 2.56 -15.33 -0.42
N ILE A 147 3.31 -16.41 -0.73
CA ILE A 147 4.76 -16.48 -0.49
C ILE A 147 5.48 -15.38 -1.28
N LEU A 148 5.14 -15.23 -2.55
CA LEU A 148 5.73 -14.22 -3.42
C LEU A 148 5.52 -12.81 -2.89
N TYR A 149 4.26 -12.42 -2.60
CA TYR A 149 3.95 -11.09 -2.09
C TYR A 149 4.59 -10.85 -0.73
N THR A 150 4.62 -11.85 0.14
CA THR A 150 5.31 -11.75 1.42
C THR A 150 6.80 -11.47 1.21
N THR A 151 7.48 -12.27 0.38
CA THR A 151 8.93 -12.14 0.14
C THR A 151 9.30 -10.80 -0.46
N LEU A 152 8.54 -10.30 -1.44
CA LEU A 152 8.81 -9.03 -2.11
C LEU A 152 8.58 -7.81 -1.20
N ASN A 153 7.67 -7.91 -0.22
CA ASN A 153 7.33 -6.77 0.63
C ASN A 153 8.10 -6.74 1.97
N VAL A 154 8.71 -7.85 2.40
CA VAL A 154 9.48 -7.90 3.66
C VAL A 154 10.63 -6.88 3.69
N PRO A 155 11.52 -6.75 2.68
CA PRO A 155 12.62 -5.79 2.74
C PRO A 155 12.14 -4.34 2.92
N TYR A 156 11.16 -3.94 2.13
CA TYR A 156 10.56 -2.61 2.22
C TYR A 156 9.98 -2.33 3.61
N THR A 157 9.20 -3.29 4.13
CA THR A 157 8.56 -3.16 5.44
C THR A 157 9.59 -3.12 6.57
N VAL A 158 10.63 -3.95 6.51
CA VAL A 158 11.74 -3.91 7.50
C VAL A 158 12.42 -2.54 7.50
N PHE A 159 12.74 -2.01 6.33
CA PHE A 159 13.38 -0.70 6.20
C PHE A 159 12.55 0.42 6.85
N TYR A 160 11.28 0.55 6.46
CA TYR A 160 10.42 1.61 6.97
C TYR A 160 10.06 1.43 8.45
N MET A 161 9.80 0.20 8.88
CA MET A 161 9.51 -0.08 10.29
C MET A 161 10.74 0.14 11.18
N THR A 162 11.96 -0.12 10.69
CA THR A 162 13.19 0.21 11.43
C THR A 162 13.30 1.72 11.66
N ALA A 163 13.06 2.52 10.62
CA ALA A 163 13.04 3.97 10.75
C ALA A 163 11.97 4.44 11.75
N PHE A 164 10.77 3.88 11.67
CA PHE A 164 9.68 4.19 12.60
C PHE A 164 10.04 3.80 14.03
N PHE A 165 10.47 2.58 14.30
CA PHE A 165 10.84 2.14 15.65
C PHE A 165 12.02 2.92 16.23
N SER A 166 12.92 3.45 15.40
CA SER A 166 14.01 4.31 15.85
C SER A 166 13.53 5.62 16.47
N THR A 167 12.34 6.10 16.08
CA THR A 167 11.75 7.34 16.65
C THR A 167 11.12 7.13 18.03
N ILE A 168 10.79 5.88 18.39
CA ILE A 168 10.15 5.57 19.67
C ILE A 168 11.22 5.60 20.77
N PRO A 169 11.07 6.39 21.86
CA PRO A 169 12.01 6.40 22.97
C PRO A 169 12.12 5.04 23.68
N SER A 170 13.35 4.63 24.03
CA SER A 170 13.59 3.37 24.76
C SER A 170 12.92 3.31 26.13
N ALA A 171 12.64 4.48 26.72
CA ALA A 171 11.93 4.62 27.98
C ALA A 171 10.61 3.86 28.04
N PHE A 172 9.88 3.73 26.92
CA PHE A 172 8.63 2.94 26.87
C PHE A 172 8.89 1.45 27.08
N THR A 173 9.96 0.91 26.46
CA THR A 173 10.35 -0.49 26.65
C THR A 173 10.88 -0.73 28.04
N GLU A 174 11.68 0.20 28.59
CA GLU A 174 12.23 0.13 29.93
C GLU A 174 11.13 0.16 30.99
N ALA A 175 10.16 1.08 30.88
CA ALA A 175 8.99 1.12 31.75
C ALA A 175 8.19 -0.18 31.74
N ALA A 176 7.94 -0.72 30.54
CA ALA A 176 7.25 -2.00 30.39
C ALA A 176 7.99 -3.16 31.05
N MET A 177 9.33 -3.16 31.00
CA MET A 177 10.14 -4.19 31.65
C MET A 177 10.12 -4.05 33.20
N ILE A 178 10.06 -2.83 33.73
CA ILE A 178 9.87 -2.56 35.15
C ILE A 178 8.53 -3.10 35.61
N ASP A 179 7.47 -2.96 34.79
CA ASP A 179 6.14 -3.51 35.04
C ASP A 179 6.04 -5.04 34.83
N GLY A 180 7.18 -5.72 34.65
CA GLY A 180 7.25 -7.19 34.54
C GLY A 180 6.93 -7.74 33.15
N CYS A 181 6.83 -6.89 32.12
CA CYS A 181 6.71 -7.36 30.75
C CYS A 181 8.05 -7.88 30.23
N THR A 182 8.01 -9.00 29.49
CA THR A 182 9.15 -9.38 28.66
C THR A 182 9.27 -8.44 27.47
N GLU A 183 10.46 -8.26 26.94
CA GLU A 183 10.70 -7.40 25.76
C GLU A 183 9.80 -7.78 24.57
N ARG A 184 9.56 -9.07 24.37
CA ARG A 184 8.63 -9.58 23.34
C ARG A 184 7.19 -9.14 23.60
N LYS A 185 6.73 -9.14 24.87
CA LYS A 185 5.40 -8.64 25.20
C LYS A 185 5.32 -7.13 25.03
N ALA A 186 6.38 -6.40 25.38
CA ALA A 186 6.47 -4.95 25.16
C ALA A 186 6.32 -4.59 23.68
N LEU A 187 7.01 -5.31 22.79
CA LEU A 187 6.87 -5.11 21.34
C LEU A 187 5.40 -5.24 20.88
N TRP A 188 4.74 -6.36 21.18
CA TRP A 188 3.42 -6.69 20.64
C TRP A 188 2.23 -6.02 21.33
N LYS A 189 2.39 -5.51 22.54
CA LYS A 189 1.29 -4.92 23.32
C LYS A 189 1.40 -3.42 23.55
N ILE A 190 2.60 -2.87 23.44
CA ILE A 190 2.86 -1.47 23.82
C ILE A 190 3.40 -0.67 22.63
N ILE A 191 4.27 -1.27 21.83
CA ILE A 191 4.95 -0.58 20.73
C ILE A 191 4.17 -0.72 19.42
N MET A 192 3.53 -1.84 19.17
CA MET A 192 2.66 -2.11 18.01
C MET A 192 1.19 -1.90 18.38
#